data_1b17117f1bf23435ca6fe14face982e6
#
_entry.id   1b17117f1bf23435ca6fe14face982e6
#
_cell.length_a   1.000
_cell.length_b   1.000
_cell.length_c   1.000
_cell.angle_alpha   90.00
_cell.angle_beta   90.00
_cell.angle_gamma   90.00
#
_symmetry.space_group_name_H-M   'P 1'
#
loop_
_entity.id
_entity.type
_entity.pdbx_description
1 polymer ?
#
loop_
_entity_poly.entity_id
_entity_poly.type
_entity_poly.pdbx_seq_one_letter_code
_entity_poly.pdbx_strand_id
1 'polypeptide(L)'
;MVIADLNLENAQAVAAELGGADVAIGVQADVTDEAQVSAAIDAAVLAFGGLDLVVNNAGLSISKPLLETTEKDWDLQHNVMAKGSFLVSKAAAKVMIAQEMGGDVIYISSKNSVFAGPNNIAYSATKADQAHQVRLLAAELGEHGIRVNGINPDGVVRGSGIFAGGWGAKRAAVYGVDEQELGKYYAQRTLLKREVLPEHVANAAAVLTSAELSHTTGLHIPVDAGVAAAFLR
;
A
#
# COMPACT_ATOMS: atom_id res chain seq x y z
N MET A 1 16.38 5.90 5.48
CA MET A 1 14.95 5.68 5.10
C MET A 1 14.07 6.79 5.65
N VAL A 2 12.97 7.17 4.96
CA VAL A 2 11.96 8.09 5.53
C VAL A 2 10.68 7.32 5.81
N ILE A 3 10.18 7.41 7.04
CA ILE A 3 8.88 6.91 7.47
C ILE A 3 7.93 8.10 7.50
N ALA A 4 7.00 8.15 6.56
CA ALA A 4 5.99 9.21 6.46
C ALA A 4 4.65 8.66 6.97
N ASP A 5 4.07 9.32 7.96
CA ASP A 5 2.76 8.96 8.52
C ASP A 5 1.99 10.24 8.89
N LEU A 6 0.65 10.15 8.90
CA LEU A 6 -0.21 11.23 9.42
C LEU A 6 0.07 11.50 10.91
N ASN A 7 0.44 10.46 11.66
CA ASN A 7 0.85 10.53 13.05
C ASN A 7 2.38 10.57 13.16
N LEU A 8 2.93 11.72 13.50
CA LEU A 8 4.38 11.92 13.65
C LEU A 8 5.00 11.00 14.71
N GLU A 9 4.33 10.77 15.84
CA GLU A 9 4.85 9.92 16.92
C GLU A 9 5.04 8.48 16.43
N ASN A 10 4.08 7.94 15.66
CA ASN A 10 4.21 6.62 15.04
C ASN A 10 5.37 6.57 14.05
N ALA A 11 5.51 7.57 13.20
CA ALA A 11 6.61 7.64 12.24
C ALA A 11 7.98 7.66 12.95
N GLN A 12 8.11 8.45 14.01
CA GLN A 12 9.34 8.55 14.81
C GLN A 12 9.64 7.27 15.59
N ALA A 13 8.62 6.60 16.14
CA ALA A 13 8.79 5.33 16.84
C ALA A 13 9.35 4.25 15.90
N VAL A 14 8.77 4.12 14.71
CA VAL A 14 9.27 3.17 13.69
C VAL A 14 10.69 3.53 13.24
N ALA A 15 10.99 4.80 13.03
CA ALA A 15 12.33 5.24 12.66
C ALA A 15 13.38 4.90 13.75
N ALA A 16 13.01 5.05 15.02
CA ALA A 16 13.87 4.68 16.15
C ALA A 16 14.11 3.15 16.20
N GLU A 17 13.09 2.33 15.98
CA GLU A 17 13.22 0.87 15.91
C GLU A 17 14.17 0.41 14.78
N LEU A 18 14.21 1.15 13.66
CA LEU A 18 15.08 0.87 12.52
C LEU A 18 16.54 1.28 12.70
N GLY A 19 16.89 1.96 13.78
CA GLY A 19 18.26 2.35 14.10
C GLY A 19 18.46 3.86 14.26
N GLY A 20 17.39 4.65 14.29
CA GLY A 20 17.42 6.10 14.53
C GLY A 20 17.93 6.92 13.34
N ALA A 21 18.31 8.17 13.59
CA ALA A 21 18.49 9.21 12.57
C ALA A 21 19.53 8.90 11.49
N ASP A 22 20.53 8.07 11.76
CA ASP A 22 21.53 7.68 10.78
C ASP A 22 20.98 6.65 9.76
N VAL A 23 19.87 5.95 10.10
CA VAL A 23 19.25 4.91 9.28
C VAL A 23 17.88 5.34 8.79
N ALA A 24 17.06 5.92 9.68
CA ALA A 24 15.70 6.31 9.37
C ALA A 24 15.27 7.56 10.12
N ILE A 25 14.44 8.38 9.47
CA ILE A 25 13.78 9.54 10.07
C ILE A 25 12.27 9.42 9.93
N GLY A 26 11.52 9.87 10.95
CA GLY A 26 10.07 9.99 10.92
C GLY A 26 9.63 11.38 10.52
N VAL A 27 8.71 11.50 9.58
CA VAL A 27 8.13 12.77 9.14
C VAL A 27 6.61 12.70 9.17
N GLN A 28 5.97 13.82 9.51
CA GLN A 28 4.51 13.92 9.40
C GLN A 28 4.12 14.26 7.96
N ALA A 29 3.21 13.49 7.39
CA ALA A 29 2.66 13.81 6.07
C ALA A 29 1.23 13.29 5.91
N ASP A 30 0.33 14.16 5.48
CA ASP A 30 -0.97 13.78 4.94
C ASP A 30 -0.80 13.56 3.42
N VAL A 31 -0.97 12.33 2.96
CA VAL A 31 -0.85 11.99 1.54
C VAL A 31 -1.89 12.67 0.66
N THR A 32 -2.95 13.22 1.23
CA THR A 32 -3.98 13.98 0.50
C THR A 32 -3.58 15.43 0.22
N ASP A 33 -2.49 15.90 0.84
CA ASP A 33 -1.93 17.26 0.72
C ASP A 33 -0.62 17.22 -0.10
N GLU A 34 -0.64 17.82 -1.30
CA GLU A 34 0.50 17.82 -2.21
C GLU A 34 1.75 18.52 -1.61
N ALA A 35 1.56 19.55 -0.78
CA ALA A 35 2.68 20.27 -0.17
C ALA A 35 3.37 19.40 0.91
N GLN A 36 2.61 18.70 1.74
CA GLN A 36 3.16 17.79 2.75
C GLN A 36 3.85 16.58 2.11
N VAL A 37 3.27 16.04 1.04
CA VAL A 37 3.90 14.96 0.25
C VAL A 37 5.23 15.43 -0.32
N SER A 38 5.28 16.62 -0.94
CA SER A 38 6.54 17.19 -1.46
C SER A 38 7.57 17.37 -0.36
N ALA A 39 7.17 17.91 0.79
CA ALA A 39 8.07 18.10 1.93
C ALA A 39 8.64 16.77 2.48
N ALA A 40 7.84 15.69 2.47
CA ALA A 40 8.33 14.38 2.89
C ALA A 40 9.36 13.79 1.90
N ILE A 41 9.16 13.99 0.60
CA ILE A 41 10.14 13.60 -0.44
C ILE A 41 11.42 14.46 -0.32
N ASP A 42 11.28 15.76 -0.13
CA ASP A 42 12.43 16.67 0.08
C ASP A 42 13.24 16.28 1.32
N ALA A 43 12.58 15.85 2.40
CA ALA A 43 13.23 15.34 3.59
C ALA A 43 14.10 14.11 3.30
N ALA A 44 13.67 13.21 2.40
CA ALA A 44 14.48 12.06 1.98
C ALA A 44 15.74 12.50 1.23
N VAL A 45 15.60 13.44 0.30
CA VAL A 45 16.72 13.97 -0.46
C VAL A 45 17.71 14.68 0.46
N LEU A 46 17.23 15.50 1.39
CA LEU A 46 18.08 16.24 2.34
C LEU A 46 18.81 15.33 3.33
N ALA A 47 18.14 14.29 3.83
CA ALA A 47 18.72 13.41 4.84
C ALA A 47 19.64 12.32 4.25
N PHE A 48 19.33 11.82 3.06
CA PHE A 48 19.98 10.63 2.50
C PHE A 48 20.59 10.85 1.10
N GLY A 49 20.49 12.06 0.56
CA GLY A 49 21.11 12.45 -0.72
C GLY A 49 20.32 12.09 -1.97
N GLY A 50 19.19 11.41 -1.85
CA GLY A 50 18.37 11.02 -3.00
C GLY A 50 17.21 10.10 -2.64
N LEU A 51 16.57 9.55 -3.69
CA LEU A 51 15.40 8.69 -3.58
C LEU A 51 15.48 7.54 -4.61
N ASP A 52 15.57 6.32 -4.14
CA ASP A 52 15.68 5.11 -4.99
C ASP A 52 14.40 4.28 -4.98
N LEU A 53 13.63 4.35 -3.88
CA LEU A 53 12.42 3.54 -3.68
C LEU A 53 11.34 4.33 -2.96
N VAL A 54 10.13 4.23 -3.48
CA VAL A 54 8.91 4.69 -2.79
C VAL A 54 7.93 3.55 -2.65
N VAL A 55 7.34 3.43 -1.45
CA VAL A 55 6.27 2.46 -1.17
C VAL A 55 4.98 3.21 -0.85
N ASN A 56 4.02 3.16 -1.74
CA ASN A 56 2.65 3.67 -1.53
C ASN A 56 1.88 2.68 -0.64
N ASN A 57 1.98 2.86 0.66
CA ASN A 57 1.36 1.99 1.67
C ASN A 57 0.18 2.64 2.40
N ALA A 58 0.09 3.97 2.43
CA ALA A 58 -0.99 4.68 3.11
C ALA A 58 -2.37 4.18 2.67
N GLY A 59 -3.21 3.82 3.63
CA GLY A 59 -4.52 3.29 3.29
C GLY A 59 -5.42 3.07 4.50
N LEU A 60 -6.70 2.98 4.20
CA LEU A 60 -7.76 2.68 5.16
C LEU A 60 -8.87 1.87 4.48
N SER A 61 -9.74 1.27 5.27
CA SER A 61 -10.88 0.53 4.74
C SER A 61 -12.16 0.85 5.51
N ILE A 62 -13.17 1.28 4.77
CA ILE A 62 -14.54 1.45 5.26
C ILE A 62 -15.42 0.51 4.44
N SER A 63 -15.98 -0.50 5.09
CA SER A 63 -16.81 -1.53 4.45
C SER A 63 -18.26 -1.35 4.87
N LYS A 64 -19.14 -1.07 3.89
CA LYS A 64 -20.57 -0.87 4.08
C LYS A 64 -21.35 -1.40 2.87
N PRO A 65 -22.62 -1.80 3.03
CA PRO A 65 -23.53 -2.02 1.90
C PRO A 65 -23.60 -0.78 0.99
N LEU A 66 -23.87 -0.98 -0.31
CA LEU A 66 -23.93 0.11 -1.28
C LEU A 66 -24.82 1.27 -0.81
N LEU A 67 -26.04 0.97 -0.34
CA LEU A 67 -27.01 1.98 0.06
C LEU A 67 -26.63 2.72 1.36
N GLU A 68 -25.69 2.20 2.14
CA GLU A 68 -25.18 2.81 3.37
C GLU A 68 -23.83 3.52 3.17
N THR A 69 -23.20 3.31 2.02
CA THR A 69 -21.95 3.96 1.66
C THR A 69 -22.22 5.43 1.33
N THR A 70 -21.72 6.33 2.17
CA THR A 70 -21.90 7.77 1.97
C THR A 70 -20.87 8.33 0.98
N GLU A 71 -21.15 9.50 0.40
CA GLU A 71 -20.19 10.27 -0.39
C GLU A 71 -18.90 10.52 0.42
N LYS A 72 -19.02 10.86 1.70
CA LYS A 72 -17.87 11.04 2.60
C LYS A 72 -17.01 9.76 2.73
N ASP A 73 -17.63 8.59 2.82
CA ASP A 73 -16.88 7.31 2.88
C ASP A 73 -16.16 7.03 1.56
N TRP A 74 -16.78 7.37 0.44
CA TRP A 74 -16.20 7.27 -0.89
C TRP A 74 -15.01 8.21 -1.05
N ASP A 75 -15.22 9.51 -0.81
CA ASP A 75 -14.21 10.55 -0.97
C ASP A 75 -12.99 10.32 -0.09
N LEU A 76 -13.20 9.95 1.18
CA LEU A 76 -12.10 9.68 2.10
C LEU A 76 -11.19 8.56 1.57
N GLN A 77 -11.76 7.45 1.12
CA GLN A 77 -10.98 6.33 0.62
C GLN A 77 -10.26 6.67 -0.69
N HIS A 78 -10.93 7.37 -1.62
CA HIS A 78 -10.33 7.80 -2.88
C HIS A 78 -9.26 8.87 -2.66
N ASN A 79 -9.49 9.84 -1.79
CA ASN A 79 -8.51 10.88 -1.50
C ASN A 79 -7.24 10.30 -0.88
N VAL A 80 -7.36 9.40 0.11
CA VAL A 80 -6.16 8.83 0.75
C VAL A 80 -5.43 7.85 -0.17
N MET A 81 -6.15 6.92 -0.79
CA MET A 81 -5.49 5.82 -1.50
C MET A 81 -5.25 6.12 -2.99
N ALA A 82 -6.26 6.56 -3.76
CA ALA A 82 -6.08 6.81 -5.18
C ALA A 82 -5.31 8.13 -5.42
N LYS A 83 -5.85 9.25 -4.95
CA LYS A 83 -5.19 10.56 -5.07
C LYS A 83 -3.86 10.60 -4.32
N GLY A 84 -3.81 10.08 -3.08
CA GLY A 84 -2.59 10.09 -2.29
C GLY A 84 -1.45 9.33 -2.97
N SER A 85 -1.70 8.12 -3.48
CA SER A 85 -0.69 7.36 -4.22
C SER A 85 -0.23 8.09 -5.50
N PHE A 86 -1.15 8.75 -6.20
CA PHE A 86 -0.80 9.58 -7.35
C PHE A 86 0.13 10.74 -6.95
N LEU A 87 -0.20 11.48 -5.88
CA LEU A 87 0.61 12.61 -5.43
C LEU A 87 2.02 12.17 -4.99
N VAL A 88 2.11 11.09 -4.21
CA VAL A 88 3.39 10.52 -3.77
C VAL A 88 4.23 10.06 -4.97
N SER A 89 3.64 9.32 -5.89
CA SER A 89 4.34 8.83 -7.09
C SER A 89 4.79 9.98 -7.99
N LYS A 90 3.96 11.01 -8.16
CA LYS A 90 4.31 12.24 -8.93
C LYS A 90 5.50 12.98 -8.31
N ALA A 91 5.50 13.16 -6.99
CA ALA A 91 6.59 13.83 -6.30
C ALA A 91 7.89 13.02 -6.36
N ALA A 92 7.81 11.70 -6.14
CA ALA A 92 8.95 10.80 -6.24
C ALA A 92 9.52 10.75 -7.66
N ALA A 93 8.67 10.63 -8.68
CA ALA A 93 9.11 10.60 -10.08
C ALA A 93 9.90 11.84 -10.48
N LYS A 94 9.51 13.04 -10.01
CA LYS A 94 10.27 14.28 -10.26
C LYS A 94 11.72 14.16 -9.78
N VAL A 95 11.93 13.62 -8.58
CA VAL A 95 13.27 13.46 -8.00
C VAL A 95 14.03 12.35 -8.76
N MET A 96 13.43 11.19 -8.95
CA MET A 96 14.07 10.04 -9.62
C MET A 96 14.49 10.38 -11.07
N ILE A 97 13.64 11.13 -11.82
CA ILE A 97 13.97 11.60 -13.18
C ILE A 97 15.15 12.57 -13.13
N ALA A 98 15.15 13.53 -12.20
CA ALA A 98 16.23 14.49 -12.06
C ALA A 98 17.58 13.87 -11.64
N GLN A 99 17.53 12.73 -10.94
CA GLN A 99 18.72 11.94 -10.56
C GLN A 99 19.31 11.15 -11.72
N GLU A 100 18.53 10.84 -12.76
CA GLU A 100 18.93 10.01 -13.93
C GLU A 100 19.46 8.61 -13.53
N MET A 101 19.08 8.08 -12.36
CA MET A 101 19.55 6.79 -11.83
C MET A 101 18.48 5.69 -11.88
N GLY A 102 17.28 6.02 -12.38
CA GLY A 102 16.12 5.14 -12.28
C GLY A 102 15.55 5.10 -10.87
N GLY A 103 14.85 4.03 -10.53
CA GLY A 103 14.26 3.83 -9.21
C GLY A 103 13.07 2.86 -9.23
N ASP A 104 12.45 2.69 -8.07
CA ASP A 104 11.31 1.79 -7.87
C ASP A 104 10.14 2.48 -7.18
N VAL A 105 8.94 2.23 -7.68
CA VAL A 105 7.69 2.62 -7.03
C VAL A 105 6.84 1.38 -6.79
N ILE A 106 6.55 1.09 -5.53
CA ILE A 106 5.73 -0.05 -5.11
C ILE A 106 4.38 0.44 -4.60
N TYR A 107 3.32 -0.20 -5.07
CA TYR A 107 1.96 0.02 -4.59
C TYR A 107 1.49 -1.15 -3.74
N ILE A 108 1.09 -0.89 -2.49
CA ILE A 108 0.37 -1.86 -1.68
C ILE A 108 -1.11 -1.73 -2.02
N SER A 109 -1.51 -2.46 -3.05
CA SER A 109 -2.89 -2.51 -3.51
C SER A 109 -3.71 -3.52 -2.69
N SER A 110 -4.43 -4.42 -3.32
CA SER A 110 -5.21 -5.46 -2.65
C SER A 110 -5.67 -6.51 -3.66
N LYS A 111 -5.99 -7.72 -3.21
CA LYS A 111 -6.77 -8.66 -4.02
C LYS A 111 -8.12 -8.05 -4.47
N ASN A 112 -8.63 -7.09 -3.71
CA ASN A 112 -9.88 -6.39 -4.04
C ASN A 112 -9.76 -5.48 -5.27
N SER A 113 -8.57 -5.27 -5.80
CA SER A 113 -8.40 -4.62 -7.11
C SER A 113 -9.00 -5.43 -8.27
N VAL A 114 -9.17 -6.74 -8.08
CA VAL A 114 -9.71 -7.68 -9.08
C VAL A 114 -10.88 -8.50 -8.54
N PHE A 115 -11.01 -8.67 -7.24
CA PHE A 115 -12.07 -9.46 -6.62
C PHE A 115 -13.32 -8.65 -6.36
N ALA A 116 -14.46 -9.11 -6.88
CA ALA A 116 -15.77 -8.50 -6.65
C ALA A 116 -16.43 -9.06 -5.38
N GLY A 117 -16.19 -8.43 -4.25
CA GLY A 117 -16.84 -8.75 -2.98
C GLY A 117 -17.95 -7.77 -2.61
N PRO A 118 -19.02 -8.20 -1.93
CA PRO A 118 -20.09 -7.29 -1.48
C PRO A 118 -19.60 -6.37 -0.35
N ASN A 119 -20.36 -5.30 -0.12
CA ASN A 119 -20.18 -4.36 0.99
C ASN A 119 -18.83 -3.63 0.99
N ASN A 120 -18.21 -3.44 -0.16
CA ASN A 120 -16.86 -2.87 -0.21
C ASN A 120 -16.61 -2.03 -1.47
N ILE A 121 -17.64 -1.35 -1.98
CA ILE A 121 -17.57 -0.69 -3.28
C ILE A 121 -16.50 0.41 -3.33
N ALA A 122 -16.46 1.32 -2.35
CA ALA A 122 -15.50 2.42 -2.34
C ALA A 122 -14.04 1.92 -2.22
N TYR A 123 -13.78 0.99 -1.30
CA TYR A 123 -12.45 0.39 -1.14
C TYR A 123 -11.99 -0.35 -2.39
N SER A 124 -12.84 -1.23 -2.93
CA SER A 124 -12.50 -2.05 -4.10
C SER A 124 -12.27 -1.20 -5.34
N ALA A 125 -13.11 -0.17 -5.56
CA ALA A 125 -12.92 0.77 -6.66
C ALA A 125 -11.59 1.53 -6.54
N THR A 126 -11.27 2.02 -5.34
CA THR A 126 -10.00 2.70 -5.07
C THR A 126 -8.79 1.77 -5.29
N LYS A 127 -8.88 0.51 -4.86
CA LYS A 127 -7.81 -0.46 -5.08
C LYS A 127 -7.66 -0.87 -6.56
N ALA A 128 -8.74 -0.87 -7.33
CA ALA A 128 -8.69 -1.05 -8.77
C ALA A 128 -8.04 0.15 -9.48
N ASP A 129 -8.32 1.39 -9.01
CA ASP A 129 -7.64 2.60 -9.46
C ASP A 129 -6.13 2.50 -9.20
N GLN A 130 -5.68 2.19 -7.97
CA GLN A 130 -4.26 1.99 -7.66
C GLN A 130 -3.61 0.94 -8.56
N ALA A 131 -4.30 -0.18 -8.81
CA ALA A 131 -3.78 -1.21 -9.71
C ALA A 131 -3.66 -0.76 -11.16
N HIS A 132 -4.50 0.19 -11.59
CA HIS A 132 -4.39 0.78 -12.93
C HIS A 132 -3.30 1.84 -12.99
N GLN A 133 -3.12 2.65 -11.94
CA GLN A 133 -2.01 3.60 -11.82
C GLN A 133 -0.65 2.92 -12.00
N VAL A 134 -0.45 1.73 -11.41
CA VAL A 134 0.78 0.93 -11.59
C VAL A 134 1.11 0.73 -13.08
N ARG A 135 0.12 0.33 -13.88
CA ARG A 135 0.32 0.10 -15.32
C ARG A 135 0.58 1.38 -16.12
N LEU A 136 -0.16 2.45 -15.79
CA LEU A 136 0.00 3.74 -16.44
C LEU A 136 1.37 4.35 -16.14
N LEU A 137 1.77 4.36 -14.87
CA LEU A 137 3.06 4.89 -14.46
C LEU A 137 4.24 4.04 -14.97
N ALA A 138 4.08 2.71 -15.04
CA ALA A 138 5.09 1.86 -15.66
C ALA A 138 5.31 2.21 -17.14
N ALA A 139 4.23 2.54 -17.87
CA ALA A 139 4.30 2.95 -19.25
C ALA A 139 4.94 4.35 -19.43
N GLU A 140 4.66 5.29 -18.53
CA GLU A 140 5.19 6.66 -18.61
C GLU A 140 6.63 6.76 -18.11
N LEU A 141 6.99 6.03 -17.04
CA LEU A 141 8.25 6.23 -16.33
C LEU A 141 9.35 5.23 -16.75
N GLY A 142 8.99 4.22 -17.55
CA GLY A 142 9.92 3.19 -17.98
C GLY A 142 11.10 3.73 -18.80
N GLU A 143 10.90 4.75 -19.62
CA GLU A 143 11.98 5.41 -20.38
C GLU A 143 13.03 6.09 -19.49
N HIS A 144 12.68 6.41 -18.23
CA HIS A 144 13.58 6.96 -17.23
C HIS A 144 14.22 5.89 -16.33
N GLY A 145 14.06 4.60 -16.67
CA GLY A 145 14.56 3.49 -15.84
C GLY A 145 13.81 3.32 -14.51
N ILE A 146 12.65 3.93 -14.36
CA ILE A 146 11.83 3.81 -13.14
C ILE A 146 10.85 2.67 -13.32
N ARG A 147 10.90 1.69 -12.42
CA ARG A 147 9.99 0.54 -12.40
C ARG A 147 8.83 0.80 -11.44
N VAL A 148 7.61 0.44 -11.86
CA VAL A 148 6.42 0.61 -11.04
C VAL A 148 5.70 -0.73 -10.95
N ASN A 149 5.58 -1.28 -9.74
CA ASN A 149 4.96 -2.58 -9.52
C ASN A 149 3.99 -2.54 -8.34
N GLY A 150 3.08 -3.50 -8.29
CA GLY A 150 2.05 -3.61 -7.27
C GLY A 150 2.11 -4.92 -6.51
N ILE A 151 1.61 -4.90 -5.28
CA ILE A 151 1.40 -6.08 -4.45
C ILE A 151 -0.08 -6.12 -4.09
N ASN A 152 -0.70 -7.29 -4.23
CA ASN A 152 -2.12 -7.53 -3.94
C ASN A 152 -2.27 -8.46 -2.72
N PRO A 153 -2.18 -7.94 -1.48
CA PRO A 153 -2.40 -8.76 -0.28
C PRO A 153 -3.88 -9.10 -0.08
N ASP A 154 -4.15 -10.17 0.68
CA ASP A 154 -5.45 -10.41 1.32
C ASP A 154 -5.27 -10.83 2.77
N GLY A 155 -6.17 -10.36 3.63
CA GLY A 155 -6.33 -10.88 4.99
C GLY A 155 -5.11 -10.67 5.90
N VAL A 156 -4.33 -9.61 5.71
CA VAL A 156 -3.24 -9.23 6.63
C VAL A 156 -3.87 -8.68 7.91
N VAL A 157 -4.31 -9.58 8.80
CA VAL A 157 -5.06 -9.22 10.01
C VAL A 157 -4.13 -8.77 11.12
N ARG A 158 -3.13 -9.61 11.46
CA ARG A 158 -2.18 -9.31 12.53
C ARG A 158 -1.16 -8.27 12.06
N GLY A 159 -0.87 -7.31 12.92
CA GLY A 159 0.11 -6.25 12.66
C GLY A 159 -0.33 -5.20 11.64
N SER A 160 -1.58 -5.23 11.17
CA SER A 160 -2.10 -4.26 10.22
C SER A 160 -2.94 -3.17 10.91
N GLY A 161 -2.62 -1.90 10.68
CA GLY A 161 -3.39 -0.76 11.16
C GLY A 161 -4.83 -0.72 10.63
N ILE A 162 -5.11 -1.32 9.47
CA ILE A 162 -6.46 -1.42 8.90
C ILE A 162 -7.40 -2.22 9.83
N PHE A 163 -6.89 -3.25 10.50
CA PHE A 163 -7.68 -4.08 11.42
C PHE A 163 -7.69 -3.55 12.86
N ALA A 164 -6.93 -2.49 13.15
CA ALA A 164 -6.96 -1.80 14.43
C ALA A 164 -8.21 -0.89 14.57
N GLY A 165 -8.38 -0.26 15.72
CA GLY A 165 -9.43 0.75 15.93
C GLY A 165 -10.86 0.22 15.86
N GLY A 166 -11.07 -1.08 16.17
CA GLY A 166 -12.39 -1.72 16.21
C GLY A 166 -12.95 -2.16 14.86
N TRP A 167 -12.22 -1.97 13.75
CA TRP A 167 -12.64 -2.50 12.45
C TRP A 167 -12.51 -4.04 12.42
N GLY A 168 -11.46 -4.60 13.02
CA GLY A 168 -11.28 -6.03 13.18
C GLY A 168 -12.45 -6.69 13.90
N ALA A 169 -12.89 -6.12 15.02
CA ALA A 169 -14.05 -6.61 15.78
C ALA A 169 -15.34 -6.55 14.95
N LYS A 170 -15.60 -5.45 14.22
CA LYS A 170 -16.76 -5.33 13.33
C LYS A 170 -16.73 -6.39 12.22
N ARG A 171 -15.54 -6.65 11.66
CA ARG A 171 -15.38 -7.63 10.60
C ARG A 171 -15.56 -9.06 11.11
N ALA A 172 -15.02 -9.37 12.29
CA ALA A 172 -15.21 -10.64 12.97
C ALA A 172 -16.69 -10.91 13.25
N ALA A 173 -17.42 -9.91 13.75
CA ALA A 173 -18.87 -10.00 13.99
C ALA A 173 -19.66 -10.31 12.69
N VAL A 174 -19.30 -9.71 11.57
CA VAL A 174 -19.94 -10.01 10.26
C VAL A 174 -19.75 -11.48 9.87
N TYR A 175 -18.63 -12.07 10.24
CA TYR A 175 -18.33 -13.47 9.94
C TYR A 175 -18.73 -14.45 11.04
N GLY A 176 -19.23 -13.97 12.18
CA GLY A 176 -19.62 -14.79 13.32
C GLY A 176 -18.43 -15.48 14.01
N VAL A 177 -17.28 -14.85 14.03
CA VAL A 177 -16.05 -15.36 14.67
C VAL A 177 -15.52 -14.37 15.69
N ASP A 178 -14.70 -14.84 16.63
CA ASP A 178 -13.97 -13.95 17.53
C ASP A 178 -12.89 -13.14 16.77
N GLU A 179 -12.62 -11.92 17.22
CA GLU A 179 -11.61 -11.06 16.61
C GLU A 179 -10.23 -11.74 16.54
N GLN A 180 -9.86 -12.49 17.58
CA GLN A 180 -8.60 -13.24 17.65
C GLN A 180 -8.52 -14.39 16.63
N GLU A 181 -9.67 -14.92 16.19
CA GLU A 181 -9.76 -16.00 15.21
C GLU A 181 -9.87 -15.47 13.76
N LEU A 182 -9.98 -14.14 13.58
CA LEU A 182 -10.21 -13.55 12.27
C LEU A 182 -9.09 -13.90 11.27
N GLY A 183 -7.83 -13.92 11.69
CA GLY A 183 -6.72 -14.33 10.84
C GLY A 183 -6.84 -15.76 10.34
N LYS A 184 -7.18 -16.69 11.25
CA LYS A 184 -7.43 -18.10 10.89
C LYS A 184 -8.65 -18.24 9.97
N TYR A 185 -9.70 -17.47 10.21
CA TYR A 185 -10.88 -17.45 9.34
C TYR A 185 -10.49 -17.05 7.90
N TYR A 186 -9.69 -15.98 7.74
CA TYR A 186 -9.17 -15.58 6.43
C TYR A 186 -8.31 -16.69 5.81
N ALA A 187 -7.42 -17.32 6.57
CA ALA A 187 -6.59 -18.42 6.10
C ALA A 187 -7.41 -19.58 5.52
N GLN A 188 -8.52 -19.97 6.17
CA GLN A 188 -9.36 -21.06 5.69
C GLN A 188 -10.02 -20.81 4.32
N ARG A 189 -10.10 -19.55 3.89
CA ARG A 189 -10.66 -19.17 2.58
C ARG A 189 -9.63 -19.25 1.45
N THR A 190 -8.35 -19.44 1.76
CA THR A 190 -7.26 -19.50 0.78
C THR A 190 -6.92 -20.96 0.42
N LEU A 191 -6.18 -21.14 -0.69
CA LEU A 191 -5.74 -22.48 -1.10
C LEU A 191 -4.66 -23.05 -0.17
N LEU A 192 -3.73 -22.23 0.28
CA LEU A 192 -2.62 -22.67 1.15
C LEU A 192 -3.04 -22.83 2.61
N LYS A 193 -4.22 -22.39 3.02
CA LYS A 193 -4.72 -22.42 4.41
C LYS A 193 -3.76 -21.77 5.40
N ARG A 194 -3.12 -20.69 4.99
CA ARG A 194 -2.12 -19.96 5.79
C ARG A 194 -2.51 -18.50 5.93
N GLU A 195 -2.21 -17.92 7.08
CA GLU A 195 -2.36 -16.49 7.30
C GLU A 195 -1.32 -15.72 6.49
N VAL A 196 -1.74 -14.58 5.95
CA VAL A 196 -0.83 -13.60 5.37
C VAL A 196 -0.45 -12.59 6.46
N LEU A 197 0.84 -12.34 6.60
CA LEU A 197 1.42 -11.47 7.61
C LEU A 197 2.16 -10.31 6.93
N PRO A 198 2.40 -9.19 7.63
CA PRO A 198 3.12 -8.03 7.06
C PRO A 198 4.47 -8.39 6.43
N GLU A 199 5.22 -9.30 7.06
CA GLU A 199 6.52 -9.74 6.54
C GLU A 199 6.42 -10.44 5.18
N HIS A 200 5.31 -11.12 4.87
CA HIS A 200 5.12 -11.72 3.55
C HIS A 200 4.95 -10.65 2.45
N VAL A 201 4.27 -9.55 2.80
CA VAL A 201 4.11 -8.40 1.91
C VAL A 201 5.44 -7.67 1.74
N ALA A 202 6.17 -7.46 2.82
CA ALA A 202 7.51 -6.85 2.80
C ALA A 202 8.51 -7.67 1.96
N ASN A 203 8.50 -9.00 2.10
CA ASN A 203 9.33 -9.90 1.28
C ASN A 203 9.01 -9.77 -0.21
N ALA A 204 7.73 -9.66 -0.59
CA ALA A 204 7.35 -9.44 -1.97
C ALA A 204 7.85 -8.08 -2.50
N ALA A 205 7.79 -7.01 -1.68
CA ALA A 205 8.36 -5.71 -2.02
C ALA A 205 9.89 -5.82 -2.23
N ALA A 206 10.60 -6.49 -1.33
CA ALA A 206 12.05 -6.68 -1.43
C ALA A 206 12.43 -7.44 -2.71
N VAL A 207 11.68 -8.48 -3.08
CA VAL A 207 11.92 -9.23 -4.33
C VAL A 207 11.64 -8.36 -5.56
N LEU A 208 10.53 -7.59 -5.58
CA LEU A 208 10.20 -6.72 -6.70
C LEU A 208 11.25 -5.63 -6.95
N THR A 209 11.91 -5.15 -5.90
CA THR A 209 12.94 -4.09 -5.99
C THR A 209 14.35 -4.63 -6.10
N SER A 210 14.51 -5.96 -6.11
CA SER A 210 15.82 -6.60 -6.23
C SER A 210 16.33 -6.62 -7.69
N ALA A 211 17.63 -6.91 -7.84
CA ALA A 211 18.26 -7.05 -9.15
C ALA A 211 17.72 -8.24 -9.96
N GLU A 212 17.21 -9.28 -9.29
CA GLU A 212 16.64 -10.47 -9.92
C GLU A 212 15.41 -10.15 -10.77
N LEU A 213 14.65 -9.11 -10.40
CA LEU A 213 13.48 -8.63 -11.14
C LEU A 213 13.72 -7.28 -11.83
N SER A 214 14.97 -6.94 -12.15
CA SER A 214 15.35 -5.66 -12.78
C SER A 214 14.66 -5.36 -14.12
N HIS A 215 14.14 -6.37 -14.81
CA HIS A 215 13.41 -6.23 -16.07
C HIS A 215 11.88 -6.37 -15.92
N THR A 216 11.37 -6.13 -14.68
CA THR A 216 9.94 -6.28 -14.36
C THR A 216 9.34 -4.94 -13.98
N THR A 217 8.33 -4.49 -14.73
CA THR A 217 7.53 -3.30 -14.42
C THR A 217 6.07 -3.52 -14.85
N GLY A 218 5.11 -2.84 -14.24
CA GLY A 218 3.68 -2.99 -14.51
C GLY A 218 3.05 -4.27 -13.95
N LEU A 219 3.80 -5.05 -13.15
CA LEU A 219 3.36 -6.33 -12.58
C LEU A 219 2.59 -6.12 -11.26
N HIS A 220 1.64 -7.01 -11.01
CA HIS A 220 1.02 -7.19 -9.69
C HIS A 220 1.29 -8.59 -9.17
N ILE A 221 1.92 -8.69 -7.98
CA ILE A 221 2.14 -9.97 -7.29
C ILE A 221 1.03 -10.17 -6.24
N PRO A 222 0.22 -11.26 -6.32
CA PRO A 222 -0.68 -11.61 -5.25
C PRO A 222 0.09 -12.15 -4.04
N VAL A 223 -0.22 -11.63 -2.85
CA VAL A 223 0.27 -12.12 -1.56
C VAL A 223 -0.96 -12.43 -0.70
N ASP A 224 -1.68 -13.49 -1.06
CA ASP A 224 -3.02 -13.78 -0.58
C ASP A 224 -3.22 -15.26 -0.19
N ALA A 225 -2.13 -16.02 -0.15
CA ALA A 225 -2.14 -17.47 0.09
C ALA A 225 -3.06 -18.26 -0.87
N GLY A 226 -3.35 -17.67 -2.04
CA GLY A 226 -4.19 -18.28 -3.07
C GLY A 226 -5.68 -18.05 -2.85
N VAL A 227 -6.17 -16.85 -3.08
CA VAL A 227 -7.61 -16.56 -3.17
C VAL A 227 -8.08 -16.86 -4.60
N ALA A 228 -8.58 -18.07 -4.83
CA ALA A 228 -8.95 -18.54 -6.18
C ALA A 228 -9.92 -17.61 -6.92
N ALA A 229 -10.83 -16.96 -6.21
CA ALA A 229 -11.78 -16.02 -6.79
C ALA A 229 -11.13 -14.70 -7.28
N ALA A 230 -9.88 -14.42 -6.87
CA ALA A 230 -9.10 -13.27 -7.31
C ALA A 230 -8.09 -13.61 -8.43
N PHE A 231 -8.06 -14.83 -8.92
CA PHE A 231 -7.23 -15.20 -10.05
C PHE A 231 -7.72 -14.46 -11.31
N LEU A 232 -6.80 -13.81 -12.00
CA LEU A 232 -7.09 -13.19 -13.29
C LEU A 232 -7.43 -14.29 -14.30
N ARG A 233 -8.51 -14.08 -15.06
CA ARG A 233 -8.95 -14.95 -16.13
C ARG A 233 -8.55 -14.39 -17.48
#